data_64b6035e2c637a8da232c9dbc25305e4
#
_entry.id   64b6035e2c637a8da232c9dbc25305e4
#
_cell.length_a   1.000
_cell.length_b   1.000
_cell.length_c   1.000
_cell.angle_alpha   90.00
_cell.angle_beta   90.00
_cell.angle_gamma   90.00
#
_symmetry.space_group_name_H-M   'P 1'
#
loop_
_entity.id
_entity.type
_entity.pdbx_description
1 polymer ?
#
loop_
_entity_poly.entity_id
_entity_poly.type
_entity_poly.pdbx_seq_one_letter_code
_entity_poly.pdbx_strand_id
1 'polypeptide(L)'
;MKLPSKFFLGDSLIILVSLIFIIFALKTFWHFETGSVVQVNFQGKTYGNFSLFQDKKISLIGHEGESIIEIKNGRARFKSAPCKNQYCIQQGWISFTGQMLICIPNEVSIEILGKTKAYDSLNY
;
A
#
# COMPACT_ATOMS: atom_id res chain seq x y z
N MET A 1 20.28 34.35 -24.50
CA MET A 1 21.13 34.22 -23.30
C MET A 1 22.30 33.32 -23.63
N LYS A 2 23.51 33.87 -23.85
CA LYS A 2 24.72 33.07 -24.10
C LYS A 2 25.16 32.49 -22.75
N LEU A 3 25.05 31.18 -22.58
CA LEU A 3 25.67 30.51 -21.45
C LEU A 3 27.19 30.74 -21.50
N PRO A 4 27.83 31.13 -20.38
CA PRO A 4 29.28 31.31 -20.35
C PRO A 4 29.95 29.96 -20.58
N SER A 5 30.80 29.91 -21.60
CA SER A 5 31.51 28.72 -22.09
C SER A 5 32.67 28.26 -21.20
N LYS A 6 32.60 28.51 -19.92
CA LYS A 6 33.54 27.99 -18.92
C LYS A 6 32.82 27.06 -17.93
N PHE A 7 32.23 26.00 -18.45
CA PHE A 7 31.96 24.85 -17.62
C PHE A 7 33.32 24.24 -17.23
N PHE A 8 33.74 24.52 -16.03
CA PHE A 8 34.95 23.93 -15.48
C PHE A 8 34.74 22.41 -15.36
N LEU A 9 35.77 21.65 -15.70
CA LEU A 9 35.78 20.19 -15.53
C LEU A 9 35.27 19.75 -14.12
N GLY A 10 35.51 20.59 -13.10
CA GLY A 10 35.02 20.37 -11.73
C GLY A 10 33.49 20.43 -11.61
N ASP A 11 32.81 21.33 -12.28
CA ASP A 11 31.34 21.46 -12.21
C ASP A 11 30.66 20.24 -12.84
N SER A 12 31.21 19.77 -13.97
CA SER A 12 30.72 18.55 -14.64
C SER A 12 30.89 17.31 -13.76
N LEU A 13 31.99 17.21 -13.03
CA LEU A 13 32.27 16.11 -12.14
C LEU A 13 31.32 16.12 -10.93
N ILE A 14 31.07 17.29 -10.34
CA ILE A 14 30.11 17.45 -9.23
C ILE A 14 28.70 17.06 -9.66
N ILE A 15 28.26 17.51 -10.85
CA ILE A 15 26.93 17.15 -11.38
C ILE A 15 26.84 15.65 -11.58
N LEU A 16 27.85 15.01 -12.13
CA LEU A 16 27.85 13.56 -12.38
C LEU A 16 27.82 12.77 -11.06
N VAL A 17 28.60 13.15 -10.08
CA VAL A 17 28.61 12.52 -8.75
C VAL A 17 27.27 12.71 -8.04
N SER A 18 26.68 13.91 -8.09
CA SER A 18 25.36 14.16 -7.47
C SER A 18 24.26 13.35 -8.15
N LEU A 19 24.30 13.19 -9.46
CA LEU A 19 23.33 12.42 -10.21
C LEU A 19 23.41 10.92 -9.89
N ILE A 20 24.63 10.38 -9.77
CA ILE A 20 24.85 9.00 -9.31
C ILE A 20 24.32 8.81 -7.89
N PHE A 21 24.59 9.76 -6.99
CA PHE A 21 24.11 9.71 -5.61
C PHE A 21 22.57 9.74 -5.53
N ILE A 22 21.93 10.58 -6.32
CA ILE A 22 20.45 10.64 -6.40
C ILE A 22 19.88 9.32 -6.89
N ILE A 23 20.43 8.75 -7.96
CA ILE A 23 19.98 7.45 -8.50
C ILE A 23 20.18 6.35 -7.47
N PHE A 24 21.31 6.34 -6.76
CA PHE A 24 21.57 5.38 -5.70
C PHE A 24 20.58 5.53 -4.53
N ALA A 25 20.33 6.76 -4.09
CA ALA A 25 19.36 7.06 -3.05
C ALA A 25 17.95 6.61 -3.45
N LEU A 26 17.52 6.93 -4.68
CA LEU A 26 16.22 6.48 -5.20
C LEU A 26 16.11 4.96 -5.21
N LYS A 27 17.13 4.24 -5.66
CA LYS A 27 17.11 2.77 -5.64
C LYS A 27 17.07 2.18 -4.23
N THR A 28 17.76 2.82 -3.28
CA THR A 28 17.83 2.33 -1.89
C THR A 28 16.54 2.60 -1.12
N PHE A 29 15.94 3.77 -1.32
CA PHE A 29 14.71 4.15 -0.61
C PHE A 29 13.42 3.66 -1.28
N TRP A 30 13.45 3.32 -2.57
CA TRP A 30 12.25 2.91 -3.33
C TRP A 30 12.09 1.40 -3.41
N HIS A 31 12.29 0.72 -2.29
CA HIS A 31 11.99 -0.70 -2.18
C HIS A 31 10.54 -0.86 -1.69
N PHE A 32 9.60 -0.99 -2.62
CA PHE A 32 8.25 -1.42 -2.31
C PHE A 32 8.22 -2.96 -2.30
N GLU A 33 8.18 -3.54 -1.11
CA GLU A 33 7.97 -4.97 -0.97
C GLU A 33 6.51 -5.30 -1.26
N THR A 34 6.27 -6.25 -2.15
CA THR A 34 4.94 -6.81 -2.37
C THR A 34 4.48 -7.55 -1.13
N GLY A 35 3.25 -7.27 -0.70
CA GLY A 35 2.66 -7.96 0.43
C GLY A 35 2.30 -9.41 0.10
N SER A 36 2.11 -10.19 1.13
CA SER A 36 1.68 -11.59 1.01
C SER A 36 0.34 -11.87 1.70
N VAL A 37 -0.04 -11.03 2.65
CA VAL A 37 -1.22 -11.22 3.49
C VAL A 37 -2.02 -9.93 3.58
N VAL A 38 -3.33 -10.06 3.52
CA VAL A 38 -4.29 -9.00 3.86
C VAL A 38 -4.82 -9.26 5.25
N GLN A 39 -4.57 -8.35 6.16
CA GLN A 39 -5.21 -8.32 7.47
C GLN A 39 -6.48 -7.49 7.38
N VAL A 40 -7.59 -8.09 7.74
CA VAL A 40 -8.89 -7.42 7.80
C VAL A 40 -9.22 -7.12 9.25
N ASN A 41 -9.45 -5.86 9.56
CA ASN A 41 -9.91 -5.41 10.88
C ASN A 41 -11.34 -4.90 10.75
N PHE A 42 -12.17 -5.29 11.70
CA PHE A 42 -13.57 -4.91 11.79
C PHE A 42 -13.92 -4.50 13.22
N GLN A 43 -14.48 -3.32 13.39
CA GLN A 43 -14.87 -2.76 14.68
C GLN A 43 -13.72 -2.78 15.73
N GLY A 44 -12.51 -2.40 15.31
CA GLY A 44 -11.33 -2.34 16.16
C GLY A 44 -10.71 -3.69 16.52
N LYS A 45 -11.21 -4.78 15.95
CA LYS A 45 -10.67 -6.14 16.17
C LYS A 45 -10.22 -6.76 14.85
N THR A 46 -9.20 -7.59 14.90
CA THR A 46 -8.77 -8.36 13.74
C THR A 46 -9.82 -9.42 13.40
N TYR A 47 -10.46 -9.27 12.25
CA TYR A 47 -11.42 -10.24 11.72
C TYR A 47 -10.73 -11.50 11.18
N GLY A 48 -9.61 -11.32 10.48
CA GLY A 48 -8.83 -12.42 9.95
C GLY A 48 -7.70 -11.96 9.02
N ASN A 49 -6.81 -12.90 8.75
CA ASN A 49 -5.72 -12.75 7.81
C ASN A 49 -5.95 -13.64 6.59
N PHE A 50 -5.85 -13.07 5.40
CA PHE A 50 -6.12 -13.76 4.14
C PHE A 50 -4.92 -13.66 3.22
N SER A 51 -4.63 -14.73 2.47
CA SER A 51 -3.55 -14.70 1.49
C SER A 51 -3.91 -13.80 0.31
N LEU A 52 -2.97 -12.92 -0.10
CA LEU A 52 -3.11 -12.12 -1.33
C LEU A 52 -3.07 -12.97 -2.61
N PHE A 53 -2.52 -14.17 -2.53
CA PHE A 53 -2.37 -15.06 -3.69
C PHE A 53 -3.59 -15.94 -3.96
N GLN A 54 -4.60 -15.88 -3.09
CA GLN A 54 -5.87 -16.58 -3.27
C GLN A 54 -6.97 -15.58 -3.55
N ASP A 55 -7.59 -15.69 -4.72
CA ASP A 55 -8.75 -14.88 -5.07
C ASP A 55 -9.89 -15.17 -4.11
N LYS A 56 -10.37 -14.14 -3.42
CA LYS A 56 -11.41 -14.27 -2.41
C LYS A 56 -12.26 -13.00 -2.32
N LYS A 57 -13.52 -13.16 -1.97
CA LYS A 57 -14.42 -12.07 -1.59
C LYS A 57 -14.84 -12.27 -0.15
N ILE A 58 -14.75 -11.20 0.64
CA ILE A 58 -15.12 -11.18 2.05
C ILE A 58 -16.20 -10.14 2.22
N SER A 59 -17.35 -10.55 2.72
CA SER A 59 -18.46 -9.66 3.03
C SER A 59 -18.55 -9.43 4.52
N LEU A 60 -18.64 -8.16 4.93
CA LEU A 60 -18.79 -7.72 6.30
C LEU A 60 -19.98 -6.79 6.41
N ILE A 61 -20.89 -7.11 7.31
CA ILE A 61 -22.08 -6.28 7.58
C ILE A 61 -21.77 -5.39 8.77
N GLY A 62 -21.62 -4.09 8.51
CA GLY A 62 -21.40 -3.05 9.52
C GLY A 62 -22.65 -2.23 9.80
N HIS A 63 -22.48 -1.11 10.52
CA HIS A 63 -23.59 -0.23 10.92
C HIS A 63 -24.31 0.43 9.74
N GLU A 64 -23.61 0.78 8.68
CA GLU A 64 -24.14 1.48 7.52
C GLU A 64 -24.57 0.52 6.38
N GLY A 65 -24.23 -0.76 6.51
CA GLY A 65 -24.53 -1.78 5.50
C GLY A 65 -23.39 -2.73 5.21
N GLU A 66 -23.45 -3.38 4.07
CA GLU A 66 -22.50 -4.40 3.66
C GLU A 66 -21.26 -3.77 3.00
N SER A 67 -20.07 -4.17 3.46
CA SER A 67 -18.79 -3.88 2.81
C SER A 67 -18.23 -5.16 2.22
N ILE A 68 -17.86 -5.14 0.94
CA ILE A 68 -17.27 -6.28 0.24
C ILE A 68 -15.81 -5.98 -0.08
N ILE A 69 -14.91 -6.79 0.46
CA ILE A 69 -13.48 -6.78 0.17
C ILE A 69 -13.22 -7.83 -0.91
N GLU A 70 -12.54 -7.45 -1.95
CA GLU A 70 -12.13 -8.34 -3.04
C GLU A 70 -10.61 -8.48 -3.06
N ILE A 71 -10.14 -9.74 -3.03
CA ILE A 71 -8.75 -10.11 -3.24
C ILE A 71 -8.67 -10.77 -4.60
N LYS A 72 -7.85 -10.22 -5.50
CA LYS A 72 -7.67 -10.74 -6.85
C LYS A 72 -6.29 -10.39 -7.40
N ASN A 73 -5.64 -11.36 -8.04
CA ASN A 73 -4.34 -11.18 -8.70
C ASN A 73 -3.26 -10.55 -7.79
N GLY A 74 -3.16 -10.97 -6.53
CA GLY A 74 -2.19 -10.44 -5.58
C GLY A 74 -2.46 -9.01 -5.11
N ARG A 75 -3.71 -8.53 -5.23
CA ARG A 75 -4.15 -7.19 -4.82
C ARG A 75 -5.46 -7.26 -4.05
N ALA A 76 -5.71 -6.27 -3.22
CA ALA A 76 -6.95 -6.14 -2.47
C ALA A 76 -7.59 -4.76 -2.66
N ARG A 77 -8.91 -4.70 -2.58
CA ARG A 77 -9.69 -3.45 -2.61
C ARG A 77 -11.02 -3.60 -1.89
N PHE A 78 -11.66 -2.49 -1.60
CA PHE A 78 -13.10 -2.46 -1.36
C PHE A 78 -13.84 -2.52 -2.70
N LYS A 79 -14.57 -3.58 -2.95
CA LYS A 79 -15.41 -3.73 -4.14
C LYS A 79 -16.72 -2.97 -3.99
N SER A 80 -17.31 -3.01 -2.80
CA SER A 80 -18.54 -2.34 -2.45
C SER A 80 -18.46 -1.87 -1.00
N ALA A 81 -18.99 -0.69 -0.73
CA ALA A 81 -19.09 -0.13 0.61
C ALA A 81 -20.29 0.83 0.67
N PRO A 82 -20.97 0.96 1.83
CA PRO A 82 -22.18 1.77 1.97
C PRO A 82 -21.91 3.26 2.17
N CYS A 83 -20.65 3.71 2.06
CA CYS A 83 -20.31 5.12 2.26
C CYS A 83 -20.93 6.03 1.18
N LYS A 84 -21.49 7.18 1.58
CA LYS A 84 -22.16 8.13 0.68
C LYS A 84 -21.24 8.63 -0.45
N ASN A 85 -19.99 8.93 -0.14
CA ASN A 85 -19.04 9.50 -1.11
C ASN A 85 -18.19 8.45 -1.81
N GLN A 86 -18.33 7.17 -1.47
CA GLN A 86 -17.62 6.05 -2.08
C GLN A 86 -16.07 6.17 -2.03
N TYR A 87 -15.54 6.94 -1.07
CA TYR A 87 -14.09 7.12 -0.91
C TYR A 87 -13.36 5.80 -0.66
N CYS A 88 -13.98 4.86 0.06
CA CYS A 88 -13.41 3.53 0.31
C CYS A 88 -13.13 2.78 -1.01
N ILE A 89 -14.03 2.92 -1.99
CA ILE A 89 -13.90 2.26 -3.30
C ILE A 89 -12.94 3.01 -4.21
N GLN A 90 -12.95 4.36 -4.16
CA GLN A 90 -12.11 5.21 -5.02
C GLN A 90 -10.61 5.07 -4.73
N GLN A 91 -10.22 4.60 -3.55
CA GLN A 91 -8.82 4.33 -3.21
C GLN A 91 -8.20 3.23 -4.07
N GLY A 92 -9.03 2.34 -4.65
CA GLY A 92 -8.62 1.34 -5.62
C GLY A 92 -7.87 0.16 -5.02
N TRP A 93 -6.97 -0.42 -5.82
CA TRP A 93 -6.21 -1.62 -5.48
C TRP A 93 -4.96 -1.30 -4.68
N ILE A 94 -4.70 -2.10 -3.63
CA ILE A 94 -3.46 -2.09 -2.85
C ILE A 94 -2.78 -3.46 -2.92
N SER A 95 -1.44 -3.49 -2.91
CA SER A 95 -0.65 -4.71 -3.03
C SER A 95 0.70 -4.68 -2.30
N PHE A 96 1.16 -3.50 -1.90
CA PHE A 96 2.46 -3.36 -1.25
C PHE A 96 2.32 -3.38 0.27
N THR A 97 3.33 -3.96 0.93
CA THR A 97 3.40 -4.01 2.39
C THR A 97 3.29 -2.61 3.00
N GLY A 98 2.46 -2.46 4.02
CA GLY A 98 2.20 -1.19 4.71
C GLY A 98 1.09 -0.33 4.07
N GLN A 99 0.55 -0.71 2.91
CA GLN A 99 -0.63 -0.03 2.37
C GLN A 99 -1.87 -0.43 3.17
N MET A 100 -2.73 0.56 3.42
CA MET A 100 -3.96 0.39 4.18
C MET A 100 -5.13 1.10 3.49
N LEU A 101 -6.28 0.47 3.49
CA LEU A 101 -7.57 1.08 3.13
C LEU A 101 -8.48 1.09 4.35
N ILE A 102 -9.17 2.20 4.58
CA ILE A 102 -10.06 2.36 5.72
C ILE A 102 -11.43 2.81 5.23
N CYS A 103 -12.46 2.11 5.69
CA CYS A 103 -13.86 2.51 5.53
C CYS A 103 -14.42 2.90 6.90
N ILE A 104 -14.38 4.20 7.20
CA ILE A 104 -14.75 4.74 8.52
C ILE A 104 -16.22 4.46 8.88
N PRO A 105 -17.21 4.67 7.99
CA PRO A 105 -18.62 4.46 8.35
C PRO A 105 -18.94 3.06 8.86
N ASN A 106 -18.25 2.05 8.32
CA ASN A 106 -18.43 0.65 8.71
C ASN A 106 -17.37 0.12 9.67
N GLU A 107 -16.42 0.95 10.08
CA GLU A 107 -15.28 0.56 10.93
C GLU A 107 -14.52 -0.67 10.38
N VAL A 108 -14.35 -0.71 9.05
CA VAL A 108 -13.60 -1.75 8.35
C VAL A 108 -12.29 -1.18 7.85
N SER A 109 -11.19 -1.85 8.12
CA SER A 109 -9.90 -1.55 7.50
C SER A 109 -9.24 -2.82 6.98
N ILE A 110 -8.48 -2.65 5.91
CA ILE A 110 -7.62 -3.70 5.37
C ILE A 110 -6.19 -3.18 5.29
N GLU A 111 -5.25 -4.00 5.70
CA GLU A 111 -3.82 -3.69 5.69
C GLU A 111 -3.07 -4.81 4.99
N ILE A 112 -2.11 -4.43 4.15
CA ILE A 112 -1.22 -5.38 3.48
C ILE A 112 0.01 -5.62 4.35
N LEU A 113 0.22 -6.89 4.73
CA LEU A 113 1.35 -7.33 5.52
C LEU A 113 2.35 -8.11 4.65
N GLY A 114 3.64 -7.92 4.94
CA GLY A 114 4.72 -8.72 4.39
C GLY A 114 4.85 -10.07 5.11
N LYS A 115 5.66 -10.98 4.55
CA LYS A 115 5.90 -12.32 5.10
C LYS A 115 6.39 -12.33 6.56
N THR A 116 7.12 -11.31 6.97
CA THR A 116 7.71 -11.22 8.32
C THR A 116 6.72 -10.80 9.40
N LYS A 117 5.73 -9.95 9.08
CA LYS A 117 4.74 -9.48 10.07
C LYS A 117 3.61 -10.48 10.37
N ALA A 118 3.37 -11.44 9.49
CA ALA A 118 2.36 -12.48 9.75
C ALA A 118 2.75 -13.40 10.92
N TYR A 119 4.04 -13.43 11.29
CA TYR A 119 4.55 -14.24 12.41
C TYR A 119 4.52 -13.51 13.76
N ASP A 120 4.63 -12.17 13.78
CA ASP A 120 4.67 -11.40 15.03
C ASP A 120 3.30 -11.26 15.72
N SER A 121 2.22 -11.51 15.00
CA SER A 121 0.86 -11.42 15.57
C SER A 121 0.40 -12.70 16.31
N LEU A 122 1.24 -13.75 16.36
CA LEU A 122 0.92 -15.01 17.04
C LEU A 122 1.45 -15.09 18.48
N ASN A 123 2.06 -14.04 19.00
CA ASN A 123 2.69 -14.03 20.32
C ASN A 123 1.92 -13.24 21.40
N TYR A 124 0.62 -13.16 21.28
CA TYR A 124 -0.22 -12.61 22.35
C TYR A 124 -1.45 -13.46 22.60
#